data_e4fba2fe447b15c3339b6945e0e100e1
#
_entry.id   e4fba2fe447b15c3339b6945e0e100e1
#
_cell.length_a   1.000
_cell.length_b   1.000
_cell.length_c   1.000
_cell.angle_alpha   90.00
_cell.angle_beta   90.00
_cell.angle_gamma   90.00
#
_symmetry.space_group_name_H-M   'P 1'
#
loop_
_entity.id
_entity.type
_entity.pdbx_description
1 polymer ?
#
loop_
_entity_poly.entity_id
_entity_poly.type
_entity_poly.pdbx_seq_one_letter_code
_entity_poly.pdbx_strand_id
1 'polypeptide(L)'
;MEMEQFARYTLEKEILNHIRGRLTGEQERAYRLLIEQYRVLESDSGAENRETRMLELDNAFHRRAFELCGMEAHFDHMLSTFQHIERLRKFSLQTDENKSVCGAHTRILEAVLHGSEDDVGRALHEHLNRYKLSVEQARAIHPDYFIEG
;
A
#
# COMPACT_ATOMS: atom_id res chain seq x y z
N MET A 1 12.64 -10.68 4.26
CA MET A 1 11.56 -9.69 4.43
C MET A 1 12.00 -8.26 4.12
N GLU A 2 13.12 -7.80 4.67
CA GLU A 2 13.65 -6.45 4.35
C GLU A 2 13.99 -6.28 2.88
N MET A 3 14.55 -7.31 2.24
CA MET A 3 14.87 -7.29 0.81
C MET A 3 13.62 -7.23 -0.06
N GLU A 4 12.56 -7.93 0.32
CA GLU A 4 11.27 -7.89 -0.38
C GLU A 4 10.67 -6.48 -0.31
N GLN A 5 10.74 -5.84 0.85
CA GLN A 5 10.26 -4.49 1.05
C GLN A 5 11.06 -3.47 0.25
N PHE A 6 12.38 -3.63 0.23
CA PHE A 6 13.28 -2.79 -0.56
C PHE A 6 12.98 -2.91 -2.06
N ALA A 7 12.81 -4.14 -2.54
CA ALA A 7 12.48 -4.41 -3.95
C ALA A 7 11.15 -3.78 -4.33
N ARG A 8 10.13 -3.93 -3.48
CA ARG A 8 8.81 -3.33 -3.68
C ARG A 8 8.89 -1.80 -3.73
N TYR A 9 9.56 -1.20 -2.75
CA TYR A 9 9.74 0.26 -2.70
C TYR A 9 10.44 0.77 -3.96
N THR A 10 11.54 0.14 -4.35
CA THR A 10 12.33 0.54 -5.52
C THR A 10 11.51 0.48 -6.80
N LEU A 11 10.83 -0.63 -7.03
CA LEU A 11 10.01 -0.82 -8.24
C LEU A 11 8.81 0.14 -8.26
N GLU A 12 8.07 0.21 -7.18
CA GLU A 12 6.87 1.02 -7.11
C GLU A 12 7.20 2.51 -7.18
N LYS A 13 8.29 2.96 -6.55
CA LYS A 13 8.76 4.35 -6.65
C LYS A 13 9.04 4.73 -8.10
N GLU A 14 9.72 3.87 -8.84
CA GLU A 14 10.04 4.13 -10.25
C GLU A 14 8.77 4.20 -11.10
N ILE A 15 7.82 3.30 -10.87
CA ILE A 15 6.53 3.27 -11.56
C ILE A 15 5.73 4.56 -11.27
N LEU A 16 5.66 4.97 -10.01
CA LEU A 16 4.94 6.20 -9.62
C LEU A 16 5.58 7.45 -10.23
N ASN A 17 6.91 7.52 -10.26
CA ASN A 17 7.61 8.65 -10.89
C ASN A 17 7.41 8.68 -12.39
N HIS A 18 7.19 7.53 -13.03
CA HIS A 18 6.89 7.48 -14.46
C HIS A 18 5.55 8.15 -14.80
N ILE A 19 4.55 8.01 -13.92
CA ILE A 19 3.23 8.63 -14.11
C ILE A 19 3.11 10.02 -13.47
N ARG A 20 4.10 10.45 -12.71
CA ARG A 20 4.09 11.73 -12.01
C ARG A 20 3.91 12.90 -12.99
N GLY A 21 2.91 13.74 -12.70
CA GLY A 21 2.54 14.88 -13.53
C GLY A 21 1.86 14.52 -14.84
N ARG A 22 1.50 13.26 -15.06
CA ARG A 22 0.93 12.77 -16.32
C ARG A 22 -0.46 12.19 -16.21
N LEU A 23 -1.05 12.23 -15.01
CA LEU A 23 -2.40 11.69 -14.81
C LEU A 23 -3.45 12.59 -15.49
N THR A 24 -4.38 11.95 -16.18
CA THR A 24 -5.58 12.63 -16.69
C THR A 24 -6.57 12.85 -15.55
N GLY A 25 -7.54 13.75 -15.76
CA GLY A 25 -8.61 13.96 -14.77
C GLY A 25 -9.40 12.69 -14.46
N GLU A 26 -9.62 11.84 -15.45
CA GLU A 26 -10.30 10.55 -15.26
C GLU A 26 -9.47 9.60 -14.41
N GLN A 27 -8.16 9.54 -14.66
CA GLN A 27 -7.24 8.70 -13.87
C GLN A 27 -7.15 9.19 -12.41
N GLU A 28 -7.10 10.50 -12.20
CA GLU A 28 -7.15 11.09 -10.86
C GLU A 28 -8.43 10.70 -10.13
N ARG A 29 -9.58 10.82 -10.80
CA ARG A 29 -10.88 10.43 -10.21
C ARG A 29 -10.92 8.96 -9.81
N ALA A 30 -10.32 8.08 -10.63
CA ALA A 30 -10.24 6.66 -10.31
C ALA A 30 -9.43 6.41 -9.03
N TYR A 31 -8.30 7.10 -8.87
CA TYR A 31 -7.52 7.02 -7.63
C TYR A 31 -8.31 7.53 -6.42
N ARG A 32 -8.99 8.68 -6.56
CA ARG A 32 -9.76 9.25 -5.46
C ARG A 32 -10.93 8.36 -5.04
N LEU A 33 -11.52 7.64 -5.99
CA LEU A 33 -12.56 6.66 -5.68
C LEU A 33 -12.01 5.51 -4.82
N LEU A 34 -10.85 4.98 -5.14
CA LEU A 34 -10.20 3.93 -4.33
C LEU A 34 -9.89 4.43 -2.92
N ILE A 35 -9.41 5.66 -2.80
CA ILE A 35 -9.12 6.28 -1.51
C ILE A 35 -10.42 6.43 -0.69
N GLU A 36 -11.49 6.88 -1.31
CA GLU A 36 -12.78 7.07 -0.65
C GLU A 36 -13.40 5.74 -0.20
N GLN A 37 -13.34 4.73 -1.03
CA GLN A 37 -13.79 3.38 -0.65
C GLN A 37 -13.03 2.84 0.56
N TYR A 38 -11.73 3.07 0.60
CA TYR A 38 -10.89 2.68 1.74
C TYR A 38 -11.28 3.47 2.99
N ARG A 39 -11.48 4.78 2.86
CA ARG A 39 -11.89 5.65 3.97
C ARG A 39 -13.19 5.18 4.62
N VAL A 40 -14.16 4.79 3.81
CA VAL A 40 -15.44 4.28 4.29
C VAL A 40 -15.24 3.03 5.16
N LEU A 41 -14.37 2.10 4.71
CA LEU A 41 -14.05 0.89 5.49
C LEU A 41 -13.27 1.21 6.76
N GLU A 42 -12.35 2.16 6.72
CA GLU A 42 -11.62 2.59 7.93
C GLU A 42 -12.57 3.07 9.03
N SER A 43 -13.63 3.79 8.66
CA SER A 43 -14.58 4.36 9.60
C SER A 43 -15.69 3.39 10.03
N ASP A 44 -15.78 2.21 9.45
CA ASP A 44 -16.78 1.20 9.77
C ASP A 44 -16.14 -0.06 10.40
N SER A 45 -15.97 -0.02 11.72
CA SER A 45 -15.36 -1.11 12.47
C SER A 45 -16.21 -2.40 12.45
N GLY A 46 -17.49 -2.30 12.11
CA GLY A 46 -18.41 -3.44 12.05
C GLY A 46 -18.59 -4.03 10.65
N ALA A 47 -17.87 -3.52 9.65
CA ALA A 47 -18.00 -4.01 8.28
C ALA A 47 -17.58 -5.47 8.15
N GLU A 48 -18.38 -6.24 7.41
CA GLU A 48 -18.09 -7.65 7.15
C GLU A 48 -16.86 -7.80 6.27
N ASN A 49 -15.96 -8.74 6.63
CA ASN A 49 -14.70 -8.98 5.94
C ASN A 49 -13.86 -7.71 5.76
N ARG A 50 -13.88 -6.84 6.76
CA ARG A 50 -13.26 -5.51 6.69
C ARG A 50 -11.79 -5.56 6.32
N GLU A 51 -10.99 -6.35 7.01
CA GLU A 51 -9.53 -6.43 6.77
C GLU A 51 -9.21 -6.94 5.37
N THR A 52 -9.93 -7.96 4.91
CA THR A 52 -9.75 -8.51 3.55
C THR A 52 -10.10 -7.46 2.49
N ARG A 53 -11.21 -6.75 2.67
CA ARG A 53 -11.65 -5.70 1.75
C ARG A 53 -10.69 -4.51 1.75
N MET A 54 -10.18 -4.13 2.91
CA MET A 54 -9.16 -3.07 3.03
C MET A 54 -7.88 -3.46 2.29
N LEU A 55 -7.43 -4.71 2.46
CA LEU A 55 -6.24 -5.20 1.75
C LEU A 55 -6.45 -5.21 0.24
N GLU A 56 -7.61 -5.64 -0.23
CA GLU A 56 -7.95 -5.63 -1.66
C GLU A 56 -7.92 -4.20 -2.24
N LEU A 57 -8.47 -3.23 -1.52
CA LEU A 57 -8.46 -1.82 -1.95
C LEU A 57 -7.05 -1.23 -1.91
N ASP A 58 -6.26 -1.56 -0.91
CA ASP A 58 -4.87 -1.14 -0.83
C ASP A 58 -4.07 -1.70 -2.02
N ASN A 59 -4.25 -2.98 -2.33
CA ASN A 59 -3.61 -3.59 -3.49
C ASN A 59 -4.09 -2.96 -4.80
N ALA A 60 -5.37 -2.67 -4.93
CA ALA A 60 -5.92 -2.01 -6.11
C ALA A 60 -5.32 -0.61 -6.32
N PHE A 61 -5.13 0.14 -5.23
CA PHE A 61 -4.49 1.45 -5.28
C PHE A 61 -3.06 1.36 -5.83
N HIS A 62 -2.25 0.47 -5.28
CA HIS A 62 -0.86 0.29 -5.72
C HIS A 62 -0.77 -0.31 -7.13
N ARG A 63 -1.64 -1.27 -7.44
CA ARG A 63 -1.69 -1.91 -8.76
C ARG A 63 -2.01 -0.92 -9.88
N ARG A 64 -2.80 0.12 -9.58
CA ARG A 64 -3.24 1.10 -10.56
C ARG A 64 -2.07 1.77 -11.30
N ALA A 65 -1.02 2.14 -10.58
CA ALA A 65 0.17 2.73 -11.19
C ALA A 65 0.82 1.78 -12.21
N PHE A 66 0.91 0.49 -11.86
CA PHE A 66 1.44 -0.53 -12.76
C PHE A 66 0.56 -0.71 -14.00
N GLU A 67 -0.77 -0.71 -13.83
CA GLU A 67 -1.71 -0.77 -14.95
C GLU A 67 -1.50 0.38 -15.93
N LEU A 68 -1.32 1.58 -15.42
CA LEU A 68 -1.09 2.77 -16.25
C LEU A 68 0.22 2.71 -17.03
N CYS A 69 1.18 1.90 -16.58
CA CYS A 69 2.44 1.65 -17.27
C CYS A 69 2.45 0.36 -18.10
N GLY A 70 1.31 -0.36 -18.16
CA GLY A 70 1.23 -1.66 -18.85
C GLY A 70 2.01 -2.77 -18.14
N MET A 71 2.21 -2.64 -16.83
CA MET A 71 3.04 -3.56 -16.03
C MET A 71 2.25 -4.27 -14.91
N GLU A 72 0.95 -4.40 -15.08
CA GLU A 72 0.07 -5.05 -14.09
C GLU A 72 0.48 -6.50 -13.79
N ALA A 73 0.96 -7.22 -14.79
CA ALA A 73 1.43 -8.60 -14.58
C ALA A 73 2.66 -8.65 -13.66
N HIS A 74 3.51 -7.64 -13.71
CA HIS A 74 4.67 -7.54 -12.82
C HIS A 74 4.23 -7.29 -11.37
N PHE A 75 3.21 -6.46 -11.18
CA PHE A 75 2.63 -6.25 -9.85
C PHE A 75 2.04 -7.55 -9.29
N ASP A 76 1.26 -8.27 -10.08
CA ASP A 76 0.63 -9.52 -9.67
C ASP A 76 1.68 -10.58 -9.31
N HIS A 77 2.76 -10.65 -10.10
CA HIS A 77 3.89 -11.54 -9.81
C HIS A 77 4.59 -11.14 -8.50
N MET A 78 4.80 -9.85 -8.28
CA MET A 78 5.40 -9.34 -7.04
C MET A 78 4.56 -9.74 -5.83
N LEU A 79 3.23 -9.57 -5.89
CA LEU A 79 2.34 -9.99 -4.81
C LEU A 79 2.42 -11.48 -4.53
N SER A 80 2.46 -12.31 -5.58
CA SER A 80 2.55 -13.76 -5.41
C SER A 80 3.86 -14.22 -4.79
N THR A 81 4.95 -13.49 -5.07
CA THR A 81 6.28 -13.76 -4.52
C THR A 81 6.40 -13.28 -3.07
N PHE A 82 5.76 -12.16 -2.73
CA PHE A 82 5.88 -11.50 -1.43
C PHE A 82 4.70 -11.82 -0.49
N GLN A 83 4.31 -13.09 -0.42
CA GLN A 83 3.16 -13.53 0.41
C GLN A 83 3.33 -13.23 1.89
N HIS A 84 4.58 -13.21 2.39
CA HIS A 84 4.85 -12.86 3.79
C HIS A 84 4.44 -11.42 4.09
N ILE A 85 4.74 -10.49 3.18
CA ILE A 85 4.37 -9.09 3.33
C ILE A 85 2.84 -8.94 3.34
N GLU A 86 2.14 -9.67 2.47
CA GLU A 86 0.68 -9.65 2.42
C GLU A 86 0.05 -10.10 3.75
N ARG A 87 0.56 -11.17 4.35
CA ARG A 87 0.08 -11.63 5.65
C ARG A 87 0.33 -10.62 6.76
N LEU A 88 1.51 -10.00 6.76
CA LEU A 88 1.85 -8.96 7.73
C LEU A 88 1.00 -7.71 7.56
N ARG A 89 0.73 -7.31 6.33
CA ARG A 89 -0.14 -6.16 6.04
C ARG A 89 -1.55 -6.42 6.55
N LYS A 90 -2.11 -7.60 6.27
CA LYS A 90 -3.43 -7.97 6.76
C LYS A 90 -3.48 -7.95 8.29
N PHE A 91 -2.43 -8.46 8.93
CA PHE A 91 -2.31 -8.43 10.39
C PHE A 91 -2.21 -6.99 10.92
N SER A 92 -1.43 -6.13 10.26
CA SER A 92 -1.28 -4.74 10.67
C SER A 92 -2.59 -3.96 10.62
N LEU A 93 -3.48 -4.29 9.69
CA LEU A 93 -4.81 -3.68 9.59
C LEU A 93 -5.70 -3.99 10.80
N GLN A 94 -5.43 -5.11 11.50
CA GLN A 94 -6.16 -5.49 12.71
C GLN A 94 -5.64 -4.77 13.97
N THR A 95 -4.36 -4.41 13.99
CA THR A 95 -3.68 -3.90 15.17
C THR A 95 -3.41 -2.40 15.15
N ASP A 96 -3.48 -1.77 13.99
CA ASP A 96 -3.08 -0.38 13.80
C ASP A 96 -4.29 0.56 13.83
N GLU A 97 -4.80 0.82 15.04
CA GLU A 97 -6.01 1.62 15.23
C GLU A 97 -5.81 3.12 14.95
N ASN A 98 -4.55 3.60 14.97
CA ASN A 98 -4.26 5.04 15.00
C ASN A 98 -3.66 5.61 13.72
N LYS A 99 -3.47 4.81 12.68
CA LYS A 99 -2.84 5.27 11.43
C LYS A 99 -3.79 5.12 10.26
N SER A 100 -3.96 6.22 9.54
CA SER A 100 -4.82 6.27 8.37
C SER A 100 -4.06 5.83 7.12
N VAL A 101 -4.43 4.69 6.54
CA VAL A 101 -3.95 4.26 5.21
C VAL A 101 -4.55 5.17 4.14
N CYS A 102 -5.79 5.60 4.33
CA CYS A 102 -6.43 6.59 3.46
C CYS A 102 -5.61 7.88 3.36
N GLY A 103 -5.13 8.40 4.50
CA GLY A 103 -4.25 9.55 4.53
C GLY A 103 -2.91 9.32 3.84
N ALA A 104 -2.32 8.13 4.01
CA ALA A 104 -1.08 7.75 3.34
C ALA A 104 -1.27 7.66 1.82
N HIS A 105 -2.36 7.06 1.34
CA HIS A 105 -2.69 7.00 -0.08
C HIS A 105 -2.92 8.39 -0.66
N THR A 106 -3.58 9.27 0.07
CA THR A 106 -3.79 10.66 -0.36
C THR A 106 -2.46 11.38 -0.54
N ARG A 107 -1.51 11.22 0.38
CA ARG A 107 -0.17 11.83 0.26
C ARG A 107 0.59 11.33 -0.95
N ILE A 108 0.48 10.02 -1.25
CA ILE A 108 1.10 9.45 -2.46
C ILE A 108 0.47 10.08 -3.71
N LEU A 109 -0.84 10.14 -3.78
CA LEU A 109 -1.55 10.72 -4.93
C LEU A 109 -1.20 12.20 -5.12
N GLU A 110 -1.19 13.00 -4.05
CA GLU A 110 -0.83 14.41 -4.13
C GLU A 110 0.62 14.60 -4.62
N ALA A 111 1.54 13.76 -4.17
CA ALA A 111 2.93 13.78 -4.64
C ALA A 111 3.03 13.43 -6.13
N VAL A 112 2.24 12.48 -6.61
CA VAL A 112 2.19 12.11 -8.04
C VAL A 112 1.59 13.24 -8.88
N LEU A 113 0.58 13.93 -8.36
CA LEU A 113 -0.10 15.02 -9.07
C LEU A 113 0.75 16.30 -9.12
N HIS A 114 1.36 16.69 -7.99
CA HIS A 114 1.91 18.01 -7.80
C HIS A 114 3.33 18.05 -7.23
N GLY A 115 3.88 16.91 -6.80
CA GLY A 115 5.16 16.85 -6.12
C GLY A 115 6.35 16.56 -7.01
N SER A 116 7.51 16.46 -6.38
CA SER A 116 8.77 16.06 -6.99
C SER A 116 9.00 14.54 -6.88
N GLU A 117 10.07 14.05 -7.51
CA GLU A 117 10.51 12.66 -7.33
C GLU A 117 10.75 12.33 -5.85
N ASP A 118 11.37 13.24 -5.11
CA ASP A 118 11.65 13.06 -3.68
C ASP A 118 10.36 13.01 -2.86
N ASP A 119 9.36 13.81 -3.22
CA ASP A 119 8.05 13.78 -2.55
C ASP A 119 7.36 12.44 -2.72
N VAL A 120 7.38 11.89 -3.93
CA VAL A 120 6.83 10.55 -4.22
C VAL A 120 7.57 9.48 -3.42
N GLY A 121 8.89 9.51 -3.46
CA GLY A 121 9.71 8.55 -2.71
C GLY A 121 9.45 8.59 -1.23
N ARG A 122 9.34 9.79 -0.66
CA ARG A 122 9.08 9.98 0.77
C ARG A 122 7.70 9.50 1.18
N ALA A 123 6.67 9.88 0.42
CA ALA A 123 5.31 9.46 0.71
C ALA A 123 5.15 7.93 0.63
N LEU A 124 5.74 7.31 -0.39
CA LEU A 124 5.71 5.86 -0.54
C LEU A 124 6.49 5.16 0.57
N HIS A 125 7.68 5.67 0.90
CA HIS A 125 8.53 5.09 1.96
C HIS A 125 7.81 5.12 3.32
N GLU A 126 7.20 6.23 3.68
CA GLU A 126 6.43 6.35 4.92
C GLU A 126 5.28 5.34 4.96
N HIS A 127 4.57 5.19 3.85
CA HIS A 127 3.46 4.23 3.76
C HIS A 127 3.92 2.78 3.87
N LEU A 128 4.96 2.40 3.13
CA LEU A 128 5.46 1.02 3.14
C LEU A 128 6.17 0.65 4.44
N ASN A 129 6.78 1.63 5.13
CA ASN A 129 7.43 1.39 6.42
C ASN A 129 6.47 1.24 7.60
N ARG A 130 5.20 1.57 7.42
CA ARG A 130 4.18 1.38 8.46
C ARG A 130 4.21 0.00 9.07
N TYR A 131 4.39 -1.01 8.24
CA TYR A 131 4.30 -2.38 8.70
C TYR A 131 5.50 -2.82 9.56
N LYS A 132 6.62 -2.11 9.57
CA LYS A 132 7.76 -2.43 10.46
C LYS A 132 7.35 -2.39 11.93
N LEU A 133 6.66 -1.35 12.35
CA LEU A 133 6.12 -1.24 13.70
C LEU A 133 5.11 -2.35 13.97
N SER A 134 4.25 -2.65 12.98
CA SER A 134 3.25 -3.70 13.10
C SER A 134 3.88 -5.09 13.17
N VAL A 135 5.01 -5.32 12.49
CA VAL A 135 5.78 -6.57 12.58
C VAL A 135 6.31 -6.77 14.00
N GLU A 136 6.89 -5.75 14.60
CA GLU A 136 7.40 -5.82 15.96
C GLU A 136 6.28 -6.12 16.97
N GLN A 137 5.14 -5.44 16.82
CA GLN A 137 3.96 -5.70 17.64
C GLN A 137 3.42 -7.12 17.43
N ALA A 138 3.38 -7.59 16.20
CA ALA A 138 2.93 -8.94 15.86
C ALA A 138 3.85 -10.00 16.45
N ARG A 139 5.17 -9.80 16.43
CA ARG A 139 6.14 -10.70 17.06
C ARG A 139 5.93 -10.81 18.56
N ALA A 140 5.59 -9.70 19.21
CA ALA A 140 5.34 -9.69 20.64
C ALA A 140 4.07 -10.47 21.03
N ILE A 141 3.03 -10.42 20.16
CA ILE A 141 1.73 -11.06 20.41
C ILE A 141 1.71 -12.51 19.91
N HIS A 142 2.30 -12.77 18.75
CA HIS A 142 2.28 -14.07 18.08
C HIS A 142 3.67 -14.47 17.58
N PRO A 143 4.61 -14.78 18.50
CA PRO A 143 5.98 -15.13 18.10
C PRO A 143 6.06 -16.34 17.18
N ASP A 144 5.08 -17.25 17.25
CA ASP A 144 5.05 -18.47 16.44
C ASP A 144 4.93 -18.23 14.93
N TYR A 145 4.39 -17.08 14.52
CA TYR A 145 4.28 -16.72 13.11
C TYR A 145 5.62 -16.29 12.48
N PHE A 146 6.64 -16.07 13.28
CA PHE A 146 7.93 -15.52 12.87
C PHE A 146 9.09 -16.50 13.07
N ILE A 147 8.78 -17.78 13.20
CA ILE A 147 9.82 -18.81 13.26
C ILE A 147 10.47 -18.90 11.88
N GLU A 148 11.77 -18.61 11.81
CA GLU A 148 12.55 -18.79 10.60
C GLU A 148 12.70 -20.29 10.32
N GLY A 149 12.08 -20.72 9.23
CA GLY A 149 12.27 -22.07 8.72
C GLY A 149 13.28 -22.10 7.62
#